data_267527a34ab29737f1abbd7acfee72e6
#
_entry.id   267527a34ab29737f1abbd7acfee72e6
#
_cell.length_a   1.000
_cell.length_b   1.000
_cell.length_c   1.000
_cell.angle_alpha   90.00
_cell.angle_beta   90.00
_cell.angle_gamma   90.00
#
_symmetry.space_group_name_H-M   'P 1'
#
loop_
_entity.id
_entity.type
_entity.pdbx_description
1 polymer ?
#
loop_
_entity_poly.entity_id
_entity_poly.type
_entity_poly.pdbx_seq_one_letter_code
_entity_poly.pdbx_strand_id
1 'polypeptide(L)'
;MKHVIRPLPLVAAFAALGGAIALAHSTSAPWWIVPLGVSGPGLSFLAAIGGPSNVDGNMPPRVVKPYNLVHHPLGPTALLVVGVLLRSPTVFGASLAWGSHLLWDRGVGYGMRRADGTIIEPRRLTTHSSLWSAAVR
;
A
#
# COMPACT_ATOMS: atom_id res chain seq x y z
N MET A 1 7.67 -16.98 -7.65
CA MET A 1 6.97 -16.76 -6.34
C MET A 1 5.47 -16.85 -6.56
N LYS A 2 4.74 -17.68 -5.80
CA LYS A 2 3.27 -17.70 -5.87
C LYS A 2 2.75 -16.51 -5.06
N HIS A 3 2.23 -15.48 -5.72
CA HIS A 3 1.55 -14.38 -5.02
C HIS A 3 0.30 -14.92 -4.33
N VAL A 4 0.27 -14.82 -3.01
CA VAL A 4 -0.89 -15.21 -2.21
C VAL A 4 -1.87 -14.03 -2.20
N ILE A 5 -2.98 -14.18 -2.92
CA ILE A 5 -4.07 -13.19 -2.90
C ILE A 5 -4.71 -13.18 -1.51
N ARG A 6 -4.89 -11.99 -0.97
CA ARG A 6 -5.52 -11.74 0.34
C ARG A 6 -6.82 -10.98 0.13
N PRO A 7 -7.98 -11.63 0.30
CA PRO A 7 -9.26 -11.01 -0.06
C PRO A 7 -9.62 -9.81 0.83
N LEU A 8 -9.33 -9.86 2.13
CA LEU A 8 -9.71 -8.79 3.05
C LEU A 8 -9.08 -7.41 2.70
N PRO A 9 -7.77 -7.29 2.45
CA PRO A 9 -7.19 -6.04 1.97
C PRO A 9 -7.78 -5.58 0.63
N LEU A 10 -8.11 -6.48 -0.29
CA LEU A 10 -8.74 -6.11 -1.57
C LEU A 10 -10.12 -5.52 -1.37
N VAL A 11 -10.97 -6.13 -0.55
CA VAL A 11 -12.30 -5.58 -0.21
C VAL A 11 -12.15 -4.19 0.41
N ALA A 12 -11.22 -4.02 1.34
CA ALA A 12 -10.95 -2.72 1.97
C ALA A 12 -10.42 -1.69 0.94
N ALA A 13 -9.60 -2.12 -0.03
CA ALA A 13 -9.12 -1.24 -1.11
C ALA A 13 -10.28 -0.71 -1.96
N PHE A 14 -11.19 -1.58 -2.38
CA PHE A 14 -12.37 -1.17 -3.15
C PHE A 14 -13.31 -0.27 -2.34
N ALA A 15 -13.51 -0.56 -1.05
CA ALA A 15 -14.32 0.29 -0.18
C ALA A 15 -13.70 1.69 -0.02
N ALA A 16 -12.38 1.79 0.19
CA ALA A 16 -11.68 3.06 0.30
C ALA A 16 -11.72 3.86 -1.02
N LEU A 17 -11.51 3.18 -2.15
CA LEU A 17 -11.61 3.81 -3.47
C LEU A 17 -13.03 4.31 -3.75
N GLY A 18 -14.04 3.49 -3.47
CA GLY A 18 -15.44 3.89 -3.62
C GLY A 18 -15.79 5.10 -2.75
N GLY A 19 -15.29 5.14 -1.51
CA GLY A 19 -15.42 6.29 -0.62
C GLY A 19 -14.76 7.56 -1.17
N ALA A 20 -13.55 7.46 -1.72
CA ALA A 20 -12.86 8.60 -2.35
C ALA A 20 -13.64 9.14 -3.56
N ILE A 21 -14.15 8.25 -4.42
CA ILE A 21 -14.97 8.61 -5.59
C ILE A 21 -16.29 9.27 -5.13
N ALA A 22 -16.97 8.69 -4.15
CA ALA A 22 -18.22 9.24 -3.63
C ALA A 22 -18.02 10.64 -3.05
N LEU A 23 -16.94 10.89 -2.32
CA LEU A 23 -16.59 12.22 -1.81
C LEU A 23 -16.32 13.21 -2.93
N ALA A 24 -15.54 12.83 -3.95
CA ALA A 24 -15.27 13.69 -5.08
C ALA A 24 -16.56 14.05 -5.86
N HIS A 25 -17.55 13.16 -5.85
CA HIS A 25 -18.82 13.37 -6.56
C HIS A 25 -19.84 14.18 -5.75
N SER A 26 -19.87 14.00 -4.42
CA SER A 26 -20.90 14.56 -3.54
C SER A 26 -20.48 15.84 -2.81
N THR A 27 -19.21 16.24 -2.92
CA THR A 27 -18.65 17.41 -2.24
C THR A 27 -17.90 18.33 -3.19
N SER A 28 -17.32 19.42 -2.66
CA SER A 28 -16.41 20.30 -3.41
C SER A 28 -15.00 19.74 -3.60
N ALA A 29 -14.75 18.48 -3.23
CA ALA A 29 -13.45 17.85 -3.42
C ALA A 29 -13.16 17.66 -4.93
N PRO A 30 -12.00 18.09 -5.43
CA PRO A 30 -11.69 17.99 -6.84
C PRO A 30 -11.48 16.53 -7.25
N TRP A 31 -12.06 16.13 -8.38
CA TRP A 31 -12.03 14.74 -8.89
C TRP A 31 -10.61 14.18 -9.08
N TRP A 32 -9.63 15.02 -9.38
CA TRP A 32 -8.26 14.60 -9.64
C TRP A 32 -7.52 14.04 -8.40
N ILE A 33 -8.05 14.24 -7.19
CA ILE A 33 -7.46 13.64 -5.98
C ILE A 33 -7.51 12.11 -6.04
N VAL A 34 -8.51 11.54 -6.72
CA VAL A 34 -8.66 10.08 -6.85
C VAL A 34 -7.55 9.49 -7.71
N PRO A 35 -7.37 9.86 -8.99
CA PRO A 35 -6.28 9.33 -9.79
C PRO A 35 -4.90 9.67 -9.21
N LEU A 36 -4.73 10.86 -8.61
CA LEU A 36 -3.46 11.23 -7.97
C LEU A 36 -3.16 10.35 -6.76
N GLY A 37 -4.13 10.11 -5.88
CA GLY A 37 -3.95 9.26 -4.70
C GLY A 37 -3.68 7.81 -5.07
N VAL A 38 -4.37 7.28 -6.09
CA VAL A 38 -4.18 5.89 -6.55
C VAL A 38 -2.84 5.70 -7.28
N SER A 39 -2.41 6.64 -8.13
CA SER A 39 -1.18 6.48 -8.92
C SER A 39 0.05 7.14 -8.30
N GLY A 40 -0.14 8.12 -7.40
CA GLY A 40 0.93 8.88 -6.78
C GLY A 40 2.04 8.03 -6.13
N PRO A 41 1.72 7.00 -5.33
CA PRO A 41 2.74 6.12 -4.76
C PRO A 41 3.61 5.42 -5.81
N GLY A 42 3.03 5.10 -6.99
CA GLY A 42 3.75 4.53 -8.12
C GLY A 42 4.85 5.44 -8.69
N LEU A 43 4.76 6.76 -8.48
CA LEU A 43 5.80 7.70 -8.91
C LEU A 43 7.16 7.45 -8.22
N SER A 44 7.19 6.71 -7.10
CA SER A 44 8.44 6.26 -6.48
C SER A 44 9.34 5.46 -7.43
N PHE A 45 8.77 4.81 -8.45
CA PHE A 45 9.52 4.09 -9.47
C PHE A 45 10.28 5.02 -10.43
N LEU A 46 9.98 6.31 -10.49
CA LEU A 46 10.78 7.29 -11.23
C LEU A 46 12.24 7.32 -10.74
N ALA A 47 12.49 6.97 -9.48
CA ALA A 47 13.83 6.80 -8.95
C ALA A 47 14.62 5.64 -9.63
N ALA A 48 13.96 4.79 -10.42
CA ALA A 48 14.62 3.75 -11.20
C ALA A 48 15.27 4.28 -12.49
N ILE A 49 14.85 5.45 -12.98
CA ILE A 49 15.31 6.01 -14.25
C ILE A 49 16.82 6.25 -14.22
N GLY A 50 17.50 5.84 -15.29
CA GLY A 50 18.94 6.11 -15.51
C GLY A 50 19.91 5.22 -14.72
N GLY A 51 19.48 4.14 -14.09
CA GLY A 51 20.38 3.24 -13.39
C GLY A 51 20.24 1.78 -13.82
N PRO A 52 21.09 0.88 -13.25
CA PRO A 52 21.11 -0.52 -13.63
C PRO A 52 19.74 -1.16 -13.49
N SER A 53 19.38 -1.93 -14.51
CA SER A 53 18.18 -2.76 -14.51
C SER A 53 18.29 -3.84 -13.43
N ASN A 54 17.17 -4.26 -12.92
CA ASN A 54 17.10 -5.34 -11.95
C ASN A 54 17.34 -6.69 -12.63
N VAL A 55 18.45 -7.33 -12.32
CA VAL A 55 18.83 -8.61 -12.95
C VAL A 55 17.98 -9.76 -12.41
N ASP A 56 17.47 -9.66 -11.18
CA ASP A 56 16.82 -10.78 -10.46
C ASP A 56 15.33 -10.56 -10.16
N GLY A 57 14.66 -9.62 -10.82
CA GLY A 57 13.26 -9.29 -10.56
C GLY A 57 13.00 -8.58 -9.21
N ASN A 58 14.06 -8.22 -8.48
CA ASN A 58 13.98 -7.44 -7.25
C ASN A 58 13.94 -5.94 -7.54
N MET A 59 13.45 -5.14 -6.61
CA MET A 59 13.43 -3.68 -6.74
C MET A 59 14.86 -3.11 -6.68
N PRO A 60 15.25 -2.18 -7.58
CA PRO A 60 16.55 -1.52 -7.49
C PRO A 60 16.75 -0.85 -6.12
N PRO A 61 17.90 -1.01 -5.45
CA PRO A 61 18.13 -0.48 -4.08
C PRO A 61 17.81 1.03 -3.94
N ARG A 62 18.07 1.83 -4.98
CA ARG A 62 17.77 3.27 -4.98
C ARG A 62 16.28 3.60 -4.94
N VAL A 63 15.41 2.68 -5.41
CA VAL A 63 13.95 2.83 -5.38
C VAL A 63 13.38 2.46 -4.01
N VAL A 64 14.08 1.61 -3.24
CA VAL A 64 13.57 1.06 -1.97
C VAL A 64 13.19 2.14 -0.97
N LYS A 65 14.04 3.14 -0.77
CA LYS A 65 13.75 4.22 0.19
C LYS A 65 12.51 5.03 -0.20
N PRO A 66 12.42 5.64 -1.40
CA PRO A 66 11.23 6.38 -1.81
C PRO A 66 10.00 5.49 -1.89
N TYR A 67 10.12 4.25 -2.36
CA TYR A 67 9.02 3.29 -2.36
C TYR A 67 8.49 3.04 -0.94
N ASN A 68 9.34 2.65 -0.01
CA ASN A 68 8.93 2.39 1.36
C ASN A 68 8.31 3.62 2.05
N LEU A 69 8.81 4.81 1.76
CA LEU A 69 8.27 6.05 2.31
C LEU A 69 6.80 6.25 1.92
N VAL A 70 6.49 6.15 0.63
CA VAL A 70 5.13 6.40 0.12
C VAL A 70 4.20 5.18 0.26
N HIS A 71 4.75 3.97 0.50
CA HIS A 71 3.97 2.76 0.77
C HIS A 71 3.86 2.44 2.27
N HIS A 72 4.37 3.32 3.13
CA HIS A 72 4.19 3.17 4.57
C HIS A 72 2.78 3.60 4.99
N PRO A 73 2.05 2.78 5.76
CA PRO A 73 0.65 3.06 6.11
C PRO A 73 0.46 4.32 6.95
N LEU A 74 1.50 4.81 7.62
CA LEU A 74 1.43 6.06 8.38
C LEU A 74 1.09 7.27 7.50
N GLY A 75 1.53 7.30 6.23
CA GLY A 75 1.26 8.41 5.32
C GLY A 75 -0.24 8.66 5.13
N PRO A 76 -0.98 7.72 4.52
CA PRO A 76 -2.43 7.89 4.34
C PRO A 76 -3.18 7.95 5.68
N THR A 77 -2.74 7.26 6.74
CA THR A 77 -3.40 7.34 8.05
C THR A 77 -3.26 8.74 8.67
N ALA A 78 -2.08 9.34 8.62
CA ALA A 78 -1.87 10.71 9.10
C ALA A 78 -2.71 11.71 8.29
N LEU A 79 -2.73 11.54 6.96
CA LEU A 79 -3.54 12.39 6.08
C LEU A 79 -5.04 12.23 6.35
N LEU A 80 -5.50 11.02 6.69
CA LEU A 80 -6.88 10.75 7.10
C LEU A 80 -7.24 11.55 8.37
N VAL A 81 -6.39 11.48 9.39
CA VAL A 81 -6.58 12.22 10.65
C VAL A 81 -6.63 13.72 10.39
N VAL A 82 -5.70 14.25 9.59
CA VAL A 82 -5.69 15.67 9.21
C VAL A 82 -6.98 16.04 8.45
N GLY A 83 -7.43 15.21 7.52
CA GLY A 83 -8.67 15.45 6.77
C GLY A 83 -9.89 15.54 7.67
N VAL A 84 -9.98 14.68 8.69
CA VAL A 84 -11.05 14.70 9.71
C VAL A 84 -10.97 15.96 10.56
N LEU A 85 -9.79 16.29 11.10
CA LEU A 85 -9.59 17.44 11.98
C LEU A 85 -9.90 18.76 11.26
N LEU A 86 -9.49 18.88 10.01
CA LEU A 86 -9.73 20.07 9.18
C LEU A 86 -11.13 20.07 8.54
N ARG A 87 -11.92 19.02 8.72
CA ARG A 87 -13.21 18.82 8.04
C ARG A 87 -13.11 19.03 6.53
N SER A 88 -12.00 18.59 5.94
CA SER A 88 -11.69 18.78 4.52
C SER A 88 -12.01 17.53 3.71
N PRO A 89 -13.07 17.53 2.88
CA PRO A 89 -13.40 16.41 2.00
C PRO A 89 -12.26 16.08 1.03
N THR A 90 -11.53 17.10 0.57
CA THR A 90 -10.38 16.94 -0.33
C THR A 90 -9.25 16.12 0.31
N VAL A 91 -8.83 16.51 1.53
CA VAL A 91 -7.75 15.83 2.24
C VAL A 91 -8.17 14.43 2.65
N PHE A 92 -9.40 14.27 3.11
CA PHE A 92 -9.96 12.98 3.48
C PHE A 92 -10.07 12.05 2.26
N GLY A 93 -10.60 12.53 1.14
CA GLY A 93 -10.69 11.78 -0.11
C GLY A 93 -9.33 11.38 -0.67
N ALA A 94 -8.34 12.28 -0.63
CA ALA A 94 -6.96 11.97 -1.01
C ALA A 94 -6.35 10.85 -0.15
N SER A 95 -6.62 10.86 1.17
CA SER A 95 -6.15 9.81 2.07
C SER A 95 -6.76 8.44 1.76
N LEU A 96 -8.06 8.41 1.44
CA LEU A 96 -8.76 7.18 1.04
C LEU A 96 -8.22 6.64 -0.29
N ALA A 97 -8.01 7.50 -1.28
CA ALA A 97 -7.46 7.12 -2.57
C ALA A 97 -6.02 6.57 -2.44
N TRP A 98 -5.17 7.22 -1.65
CA TRP A 98 -3.83 6.72 -1.35
C TRP A 98 -3.88 5.42 -0.56
N GLY A 99 -4.73 5.34 0.48
CA GLY A 99 -4.93 4.13 1.28
C GLY A 99 -5.41 2.95 0.44
N SER A 100 -6.28 3.17 -0.55
CA SER A 100 -6.77 2.14 -1.45
C SER A 100 -5.63 1.48 -2.26
N HIS A 101 -4.67 2.28 -2.76
CA HIS A 101 -3.49 1.77 -3.44
C HIS A 101 -2.66 0.85 -2.53
N LEU A 102 -2.38 1.27 -1.30
CA LEU A 102 -1.61 0.46 -0.34
C LEU A 102 -2.33 -0.84 0.02
N LEU A 103 -3.64 -0.78 0.20
CA LEU A 103 -4.45 -1.96 0.50
C LEU A 103 -4.50 -2.92 -0.69
N TRP A 104 -4.59 -2.40 -1.92
CA TRP A 104 -4.48 -3.20 -3.13
C TRP A 104 -3.14 -3.94 -3.18
N ASP A 105 -2.03 -3.24 -2.99
CA ASP A 105 -0.70 -3.84 -2.97
C ASP A 105 -0.61 -4.98 -1.94
N ARG A 106 -1.13 -4.77 -0.72
CA ARG A 106 -1.16 -5.82 0.31
C ARG A 106 -2.03 -7.01 -0.11
N GLY A 107 -3.13 -6.75 -0.80
CA GLY A 107 -4.06 -7.76 -1.29
C GLY A 107 -3.47 -8.66 -2.35
N VAL A 108 -2.67 -8.11 -3.27
CA VAL A 108 -1.98 -8.86 -4.32
C VAL A 108 -0.59 -9.38 -3.92
N GLY A 109 -0.20 -9.17 -2.65
CA GLY A 109 1.05 -9.72 -2.09
C GLY A 109 2.26 -8.81 -2.20
N TYR A 110 2.10 -7.56 -2.67
CA TYR A 110 3.16 -6.57 -2.56
C TYR A 110 3.26 -6.02 -1.14
N GLY A 111 4.49 -5.64 -0.74
CA GLY A 111 4.76 -5.17 0.60
C GLY A 111 5.96 -4.24 0.65
N MET A 112 6.32 -3.83 1.87
CA MET A 112 7.55 -3.10 2.12
C MET A 112 8.76 -3.88 1.61
N ARG A 113 9.83 -3.18 1.24
CA ARG A 113 11.03 -3.76 0.67
C ARG A 113 12.20 -3.68 1.64
N ARG A 114 13.06 -4.74 1.66
CA ARG A 114 14.38 -4.69 2.30
C ARG A 114 15.33 -3.83 1.47
N ALA A 115 16.48 -3.49 2.04
CA ALA A 115 17.50 -2.69 1.36
C ALA A 115 18.03 -3.34 0.06
N ASP A 116 17.96 -4.66 -0.04
CA ASP A 116 18.31 -5.45 -1.23
C ASP A 116 17.19 -5.48 -2.30
N GLY A 117 16.05 -4.83 -2.05
CA GLY A 117 14.89 -4.81 -2.94
C GLY A 117 13.93 -5.98 -2.81
N THR A 118 14.21 -6.97 -1.96
CA THR A 118 13.31 -8.10 -1.71
C THR A 118 12.08 -7.69 -0.90
N ILE A 119 10.98 -8.42 -1.02
CA ILE A 119 9.75 -8.16 -0.25
C ILE A 119 9.97 -8.58 1.21
N ILE A 120 9.57 -7.74 2.16
CA ILE A 120 9.45 -8.11 3.56
C ILE A 120 8.17 -8.94 3.71
N GLU A 121 8.32 -10.26 3.77
CA GLU A 121 7.16 -11.12 4.01
C GLU A 121 6.57 -10.84 5.39
N PRO A 122 5.22 -10.73 5.52
CA PRO A 122 4.58 -10.68 6.81
C PRO A 122 4.92 -11.95 7.58
N ARG A 123 5.35 -11.81 8.83
CA ARG A 123 5.62 -12.94 9.71
C ARG A 123 4.40 -13.86 9.72
N ARG A 124 4.52 -15.05 9.17
CA ARG A 124 3.50 -16.08 9.34
C ARG A 124 3.45 -16.36 10.83
N LEU A 125 2.34 -16.06 11.47
CA LEU A 125 2.07 -16.59 12.79
C LEU A 125 2.05 -18.11 12.60
N THR A 126 3.09 -18.80 13.06
CA THR A 126 3.13 -20.25 13.11
C THR A 126 1.92 -20.67 13.96
N THR A 127 0.92 -21.19 13.31
CA THR A 127 -0.24 -21.76 14.00
C THR A 127 0.30 -22.84 14.92
N HIS A 128 -0.20 -22.89 16.13
CA HIS A 128 0.20 -23.77 17.24
C HIS A 128 0.23 -25.28 16.93
N SER A 129 -0.10 -25.68 15.70
CA SER A 129 -0.10 -27.09 15.24
C SER A 129 1.30 -27.72 15.17
N SER A 130 2.37 -26.92 15.07
CA SER A 130 3.73 -27.45 15.05
C SER A 130 4.26 -27.84 16.44
N LEU A 131 3.67 -27.32 17.51
CA LEU A 131 4.09 -27.64 18.87
C LEU A 131 3.50 -28.96 19.35
N TRP A 132 2.35 -29.38 18.85
CA TRP A 132 1.74 -30.66 19.20
C TRP A 132 2.41 -31.87 18.56
N SER A 133 2.95 -31.73 17.34
CA SER A 133 3.67 -32.82 16.66
C SER A 133 5.06 -33.10 17.24
N ALA A 134 5.64 -32.19 18.01
CA ALA A 134 6.90 -32.39 18.71
C ALA A 134 6.75 -33.04 20.11
N ALA A 135 5.54 -32.96 20.71
CA ALA A 135 5.26 -33.49 22.03
C ALA A 135 4.77 -34.95 22.05
N VAL A 136 4.53 -35.56 20.88
CA VAL A 136 3.96 -36.92 20.71
C VAL A 136 5.03 -37.91 20.16
N ARG A 137 6.32 -37.57 20.19
CA ARG A 137 7.41 -38.51 19.83
C ARG A 137 8.28 -38.82 21.02
#